data_e008320eed94d25f71b7229c78259566
#
_entry.id   e008320eed94d25f71b7229c78259566
#
_cell.length_a   1.000
_cell.length_b   1.000
_cell.length_c   1.000
_cell.angle_alpha   90.00
_cell.angle_beta   90.00
_cell.angle_gamma   90.00
#
_symmetry.space_group_name_H-M   'P 1'
#
loop_
_entity.id
_entity.type
_entity.pdbx_description
1 polymer ?
#
loop_
_entity_poly.entity_id
_entity_poly.type
_entity_poly.pdbx_seq_one_letter_code
_entity_poly.pdbx_strand_id
1 'polypeptide(L)'
;MHPKFSMNMNKKLRFFLFFFAAALLLSACNKGPGEGGTGTIQGCVKLVHHPDDDFQLNVDTMAAAKTDVFIVYGTEEYFGNDVETGSDGRYQFEYLLPGRYTVYAYSTLPTGEKVAVNESVELLRGAVVEVPTIYIHDGKAYGTSIVKGRVHASYYHNGSWQGEGWACEHRVYIRKLGEDLPFDDTRVGPDGYFGFQKLQPGEYEVFTASDDISTEIPDFVFQSISVDEAGHIYELEEQFEVIINV
;
A
#
# COMPACT_ATOMS: atom_id res chain seq x y z
N MET A 1 -49.27 -32.72 -34.89
CA MET A 1 -49.87 -32.83 -33.54
C MET A 1 -48.73 -32.96 -32.55
N HIS A 2 -48.30 -31.83 -31.93
CA HIS A 2 -47.20 -31.81 -30.94
C HIS A 2 -47.80 -31.84 -29.53
N PRO A 3 -47.40 -32.74 -28.62
CA PRO A 3 -47.87 -32.72 -27.27
C PRO A 3 -47.20 -31.57 -26.49
N LYS A 4 -48.01 -30.65 -25.93
CA LYS A 4 -47.57 -29.65 -24.94
C LYS A 4 -47.31 -30.38 -23.63
N PHE A 5 -46.03 -30.53 -23.26
CA PHE A 5 -45.64 -31.00 -21.94
C PHE A 5 -45.82 -29.88 -20.92
N SER A 6 -46.95 -29.92 -20.21
CA SER A 6 -47.20 -29.02 -19.08
C SER A 6 -46.63 -29.67 -17.83
N MET A 7 -45.47 -29.21 -17.40
CA MET A 7 -44.84 -29.65 -16.16
C MET A 7 -45.50 -28.93 -14.97
N ASN A 8 -46.46 -29.62 -14.34
CA ASN A 8 -47.17 -29.12 -13.17
C ASN A 8 -46.26 -29.25 -11.94
N MET A 9 -45.44 -28.23 -11.69
CA MET A 9 -44.47 -28.21 -10.60
C MET A 9 -45.18 -28.03 -9.27
N ASN A 10 -44.99 -28.94 -8.33
CA ASN A 10 -45.64 -29.00 -7.03
C ASN A 10 -45.35 -27.71 -6.21
N LYS A 11 -46.34 -27.13 -5.54
CA LYS A 11 -46.20 -25.86 -4.79
C LYS A 11 -45.03 -25.89 -3.80
N LYS A 12 -44.74 -27.05 -3.17
CA LYS A 12 -43.59 -27.25 -2.28
C LYS A 12 -42.24 -27.12 -3.01
N LEU A 13 -42.15 -27.62 -4.27
CA LEU A 13 -40.95 -27.53 -5.07
C LEU A 13 -40.68 -26.09 -5.57
N ARG A 14 -41.78 -25.33 -5.87
CA ARG A 14 -41.68 -23.88 -6.19
C ARG A 14 -41.19 -23.06 -5.00
N PHE A 15 -41.66 -23.39 -3.79
CA PHE A 15 -41.23 -22.72 -2.58
C PHE A 15 -39.78 -23.01 -2.23
N PHE A 16 -39.31 -24.24 -2.47
CA PHE A 16 -37.93 -24.66 -2.25
C PHE A 16 -36.97 -24.03 -3.28
N LEU A 17 -37.39 -23.95 -4.55
CA LEU A 17 -36.64 -23.24 -5.61
C LEU A 17 -36.54 -21.74 -5.36
N PHE A 18 -37.60 -21.13 -4.84
CA PHE A 18 -37.60 -19.70 -4.50
C PHE A 18 -36.70 -19.40 -3.31
N PHE A 19 -36.69 -20.30 -2.31
CA PHE A 19 -35.79 -20.18 -1.15
C PHE A 19 -34.34 -20.43 -1.51
N PHE A 20 -34.07 -21.36 -2.43
CA PHE A 20 -32.74 -21.66 -2.93
C PHE A 20 -32.20 -20.53 -3.83
N ALA A 21 -33.06 -19.93 -4.67
CA ALA A 21 -32.70 -18.75 -5.47
C ALA A 21 -32.48 -17.51 -4.59
N ALA A 22 -33.28 -17.34 -3.53
CA ALA A 22 -33.06 -16.26 -2.54
C ALA A 22 -31.77 -16.44 -1.72
N ALA A 23 -31.38 -17.69 -1.42
CA ALA A 23 -30.13 -17.99 -0.72
C ALA A 23 -28.89 -17.75 -1.62
N LEU A 24 -29.00 -17.95 -2.95
CA LEU A 24 -27.95 -17.64 -3.92
C LEU A 24 -27.77 -16.13 -4.13
N LEU A 25 -28.82 -15.32 -3.92
CA LEU A 25 -28.72 -13.86 -4.00
C LEU A 25 -28.08 -13.22 -2.75
N LEU A 26 -27.93 -13.99 -1.65
CA LEU A 26 -27.22 -13.56 -0.45
C LEU A 26 -25.72 -13.83 -0.49
N SER A 27 -25.21 -14.47 -1.53
CA SER A 27 -23.78 -14.45 -1.87
C SER A 27 -23.42 -13.08 -2.45
N ALA A 28 -23.78 -12.00 -1.73
CA ALA A 28 -23.30 -10.67 -2.03
C ALA A 28 -21.78 -10.75 -2.01
N CYS A 29 -21.16 -10.39 -3.13
CA CYS A 29 -19.73 -10.15 -3.26
C CYS A 29 -19.24 -9.49 -1.96
N ASN A 30 -18.59 -10.24 -1.09
CA ASN A 30 -17.81 -9.66 -0.02
C ASN A 30 -16.62 -9.00 -0.71
N LYS A 31 -16.77 -7.74 -1.08
CA LYS A 31 -15.62 -6.92 -1.42
C LYS A 31 -14.72 -6.93 -0.21
N GLY A 32 -13.47 -7.30 -0.41
CA GLY A 32 -12.44 -7.23 0.63
C GLY A 32 -12.28 -5.82 1.20
N PRO A 33 -11.38 -5.63 2.16
CA PRO A 33 -11.02 -4.30 2.66
C PRO A 33 -10.63 -3.38 1.50
N GLY A 34 -10.94 -2.09 1.60
CA GLY A 34 -10.70 -1.10 0.56
C GLY A 34 -11.68 0.05 0.64
N GLU A 35 -11.72 0.87 -0.39
CA GLU A 35 -12.63 2.01 -0.49
C GLU A 35 -14.04 1.63 -0.98
N GLY A 36 -14.98 2.55 -0.79
CA GLY A 36 -16.39 2.42 -1.22
C GLY A 36 -17.34 1.95 -0.12
N GLY A 37 -16.91 1.97 1.13
CA GLY A 37 -17.70 1.67 2.31
C GLY A 37 -18.24 2.90 3.02
N THR A 38 -18.58 2.72 4.30
CA THR A 38 -19.07 3.78 5.20
C THR A 38 -18.32 3.80 6.54
N GLY A 39 -17.26 3.05 6.66
CA GLY A 39 -16.43 3.02 7.85
C GLY A 39 -15.34 4.08 7.83
N THR A 40 -14.80 4.39 9.00
CA THR A 40 -13.73 5.37 9.19
C THR A 40 -12.66 4.78 10.10
N ILE A 41 -11.41 4.96 9.73
CA ILE A 41 -10.25 4.68 10.57
C ILE A 41 -9.54 6.01 10.81
N GLN A 42 -9.30 6.35 12.07
CA GLN A 42 -8.66 7.61 12.45
C GLN A 42 -7.67 7.38 13.57
N GLY A 43 -6.75 8.32 13.77
CA GLY A 43 -5.76 8.22 14.82
C GLY A 43 -4.90 9.47 14.94
N CYS A 44 -3.78 9.30 15.64
CA CYS A 44 -2.84 10.38 15.88
C CYS A 44 -1.40 9.85 15.72
N VAL A 45 -0.56 10.64 15.08
CA VAL A 45 0.90 10.43 15.04
C VAL A 45 1.58 11.46 15.93
N LYS A 46 2.49 10.99 16.76
CA LYS A 46 3.34 11.83 17.58
C LYS A 46 4.80 11.69 17.18
N LEU A 47 5.49 12.81 17.07
CA LEU A 47 6.91 12.86 16.82
C LEU A 47 7.67 12.93 18.15
N VAL A 48 8.57 12.00 18.35
CA VAL A 48 9.57 12.01 19.40
C VAL A 48 10.81 12.66 18.81
N HIS A 49 11.00 13.95 19.09
CA HIS A 49 12.08 14.75 18.53
C HIS A 49 13.39 14.50 19.26
N HIS A 50 14.46 14.21 18.55
CA HIS A 50 15.80 13.97 19.07
C HIS A 50 16.72 15.13 18.72
N PRO A 51 17.00 16.05 19.69
CA PRO A 51 17.94 17.12 19.47
C PRO A 51 19.33 16.58 19.13
N ASP A 52 19.98 17.17 18.16
CA ASP A 52 21.34 16.81 17.73
C ASP A 52 21.51 15.34 17.36
N ASP A 53 20.42 14.67 16.96
CA ASP A 53 20.38 13.24 16.58
C ASP A 53 20.78 12.28 17.73
N ASP A 54 20.71 12.72 18.99
CA ASP A 54 21.00 11.89 20.16
C ASP A 54 19.74 11.22 20.72
N PHE A 55 19.55 9.95 20.41
CA PHE A 55 18.41 9.13 20.87
C PHE A 55 18.43 8.81 22.37
N GLN A 56 19.49 9.15 23.09
CA GLN A 56 19.61 8.93 24.54
C GLN A 56 19.18 10.16 25.36
N LEU A 57 19.11 11.33 24.75
CA LEU A 57 18.64 12.54 25.42
C LEU A 57 17.13 12.50 25.63
N ASN A 58 16.70 13.13 26.73
CA ASN A 58 15.27 13.38 26.92
C ASN A 58 14.75 14.24 25.79
N VAL A 59 13.69 13.76 25.18
CA VAL A 59 13.13 14.31 23.96
C VAL A 59 11.75 14.89 24.23
N ASP A 60 11.40 15.93 23.52
CA ASP A 60 10.05 16.42 23.48
C ASP A 60 9.20 15.58 22.53
N THR A 61 8.00 15.21 23.01
CA THR A 61 7.02 14.54 22.18
C THR A 61 5.96 15.56 21.77
N MET A 62 5.84 15.76 20.47
CA MET A 62 4.91 16.73 19.90
C MET A 62 3.98 16.09 18.87
N ALA A 63 2.99 16.84 18.40
CA ALA A 63 2.19 16.40 17.26
C ALA A 63 3.05 16.30 15.99
N ALA A 64 2.99 15.16 15.32
CA ALA A 64 3.66 14.98 14.03
C ALA A 64 2.80 15.62 12.92
N ALA A 65 2.94 16.93 12.73
CA ALA A 65 2.22 17.65 11.69
C ALA A 65 2.83 17.40 10.31
N LYS A 66 1.98 17.38 9.27
CA LYS A 66 2.39 17.18 7.87
C LYS A 66 3.24 15.90 7.68
N THR A 67 2.79 14.84 8.30
CA THR A 67 3.41 13.53 8.24
C THR A 67 2.51 12.62 7.42
N ASP A 68 3.06 11.94 6.43
CA ASP A 68 2.33 10.96 5.64
C ASP A 68 2.02 9.73 6.49
N VAL A 69 0.76 9.33 6.46
CA VAL A 69 0.24 8.12 7.08
C VAL A 69 -0.36 7.27 5.99
N PHE A 70 0.02 6.01 5.96
CA PHE A 70 -0.33 5.05 4.93
C PHE A 70 -1.29 4.00 5.48
N ILE A 71 -2.19 3.49 4.63
CA ILE A 71 -3.11 2.40 4.99
C ILE A 71 -3.00 1.25 4.00
N VAL A 72 -2.77 0.04 4.53
CA VAL A 72 -2.74 -1.21 3.77
C VAL A 72 -4.07 -1.92 3.93
N TYR A 73 -4.60 -2.44 2.83
CA TYR A 73 -5.88 -3.14 2.78
C TYR A 73 -5.68 -4.65 2.91
N GLY A 74 -6.17 -5.23 4.01
CA GLY A 74 -6.11 -6.68 4.22
C GLY A 74 -4.70 -7.22 4.33
N THR A 75 -4.30 -8.02 3.36
CA THR A 75 -2.98 -8.66 3.26
C THR A 75 -2.17 -8.17 2.06
N GLU A 76 -2.52 -7.01 1.52
CA GLU A 76 -1.76 -6.41 0.43
C GLU A 76 -0.35 -6.03 0.89
N GLU A 77 0.62 -6.09 -0.02
CA GLU A 77 2.02 -5.78 0.27
C GLU A 77 2.36 -4.28 0.11
N TYR A 78 1.38 -3.47 -0.29
CA TYR A 78 1.51 -2.05 -0.55
C TYR A 78 0.35 -1.27 0.09
N PHE A 79 0.51 0.01 0.24
CA PHE A 79 -0.59 0.84 0.72
C PHE A 79 -1.60 1.16 -0.38
N GLY A 80 -2.88 1.11 -0.02
CA GLY A 80 -3.99 1.45 -0.92
C GLY A 80 -4.29 2.94 -0.95
N ASN A 81 -3.95 3.67 0.12
CA ASN A 81 -4.15 5.12 0.25
C ASN A 81 -3.19 5.72 1.26
N ASP A 82 -2.98 7.03 1.17
CA ASP A 82 -2.20 7.82 2.13
C ASP A 82 -2.90 9.14 2.43
N VAL A 83 -2.64 9.69 3.62
CA VAL A 83 -3.13 10.99 4.05
C VAL A 83 -2.05 11.70 4.86
N GLU A 84 -2.03 13.03 4.79
CA GLU A 84 -1.14 13.87 5.59
C GLU A 84 -1.82 14.23 6.92
N THR A 85 -1.08 14.18 8.03
CA THR A 85 -1.58 14.58 9.34
C THR A 85 -1.82 16.09 9.43
N GLY A 86 -2.85 16.48 10.17
CA GLY A 86 -3.10 17.86 10.53
C GLY A 86 -2.05 18.43 11.47
N SER A 87 -2.18 19.71 11.82
CA SER A 87 -1.29 20.41 12.76
C SER A 87 -1.29 19.82 14.17
N ASP A 88 -2.30 19.05 14.52
CA ASP A 88 -2.46 18.34 15.78
C ASP A 88 -1.99 16.88 15.73
N GLY A 89 -1.42 16.45 14.59
CA GLY A 89 -0.96 15.09 14.32
C GLY A 89 -2.07 14.09 14.03
N ARG A 90 -3.33 14.54 13.88
CA ARG A 90 -4.46 13.67 13.59
C ARG A 90 -4.55 13.39 12.10
N TYR A 91 -5.02 12.16 11.79
CA TYR A 91 -5.33 11.69 10.45
C TYR A 91 -6.63 10.92 10.41
N GLN A 92 -7.21 10.75 9.22
CA GLN A 92 -8.47 10.05 9.02
C GLN A 92 -8.56 9.46 7.62
N PHE A 93 -8.92 8.18 7.53
CA PHE A 93 -9.31 7.49 6.32
C PHE A 93 -10.80 7.23 6.36
N GLU A 94 -11.53 7.70 5.38
CA GLU A 94 -13.00 7.61 5.30
C GLU A 94 -13.44 6.66 4.18
N TYR A 95 -14.73 6.34 4.18
CA TYR A 95 -15.38 5.55 3.14
C TYR A 95 -14.83 4.13 2.97
N LEU A 96 -14.36 3.53 4.05
CA LEU A 96 -13.75 2.21 4.03
C LEU A 96 -14.79 1.09 4.15
N LEU A 97 -14.52 -0.02 3.45
CA LEU A 97 -15.24 -1.29 3.58
C LEU A 97 -14.86 -2.00 4.90
N PRO A 98 -15.72 -2.90 5.42
CA PRO A 98 -15.34 -3.72 6.57
C PRO A 98 -14.15 -4.64 6.25
N GLY A 99 -13.25 -4.82 7.22
CA GLY A 99 -12.11 -5.71 7.09
C GLY A 99 -10.93 -5.33 7.97
N ARG A 100 -9.81 -6.02 7.76
CA ARG A 100 -8.56 -5.74 8.46
C ARG A 100 -7.77 -4.69 7.69
N TYR A 101 -7.15 -3.79 8.43
CA TYR A 101 -6.30 -2.72 7.90
C TYR A 101 -5.04 -2.61 8.73
N THR A 102 -3.93 -2.27 8.09
CA THR A 102 -2.69 -1.87 8.76
C THR A 102 -2.41 -0.41 8.42
N VAL A 103 -2.26 0.41 9.45
CA VAL A 103 -1.90 1.82 9.32
C VAL A 103 -0.48 2.01 9.79
N TYR A 104 0.34 2.75 9.06
CA TYR A 104 1.72 2.99 9.43
C TYR A 104 2.21 4.39 9.05
N ALA A 105 3.28 4.81 9.71
CA ALA A 105 4.05 5.99 9.37
C ALA A 105 5.55 5.67 9.46
N TYR A 106 6.38 6.41 8.74
CA TYR A 106 7.82 6.20 8.75
C TYR A 106 8.45 6.84 9.98
N SER A 107 9.40 6.12 10.56
CA SER A 107 10.19 6.51 11.72
C SER A 107 11.67 6.30 11.44
N THR A 108 12.54 6.96 12.19
CA THR A 108 13.99 6.75 12.12
C THR A 108 14.48 6.04 13.38
N LEU A 109 15.23 4.96 13.24
CA LEU A 109 15.89 4.28 14.35
C LEU A 109 17.17 5.03 14.82
N PRO A 110 17.68 4.74 16.03
CA PRO A 110 18.97 5.29 16.49
C PRO A 110 20.15 5.01 15.57
N THR A 111 20.06 3.97 14.74
CA THR A 111 21.02 3.64 13.69
C THR A 111 20.95 4.55 12.49
N GLY A 112 19.94 5.43 12.40
CA GLY A 112 19.63 6.24 11.24
C GLY A 112 18.81 5.52 10.17
N GLU A 113 18.40 4.30 10.43
CA GLU A 113 17.61 3.48 9.53
C GLU A 113 16.14 3.90 9.56
N LYS A 114 15.49 3.98 8.41
CA LYS A 114 14.05 4.18 8.31
C LYS A 114 13.30 2.87 8.53
N VAL A 115 12.23 2.93 9.28
CA VAL A 115 11.33 1.80 9.53
C VAL A 115 9.87 2.24 9.48
N ALA A 116 8.99 1.33 9.13
CA ALA A 116 7.54 1.54 9.24
C ALA A 116 7.08 1.18 10.66
N VAL A 117 6.51 2.14 11.39
CA VAL A 117 5.83 1.88 12.66
C VAL A 117 4.35 1.71 12.36
N ASN A 118 3.81 0.54 12.64
CA ASN A 118 2.47 0.17 12.20
C ASN A 118 1.56 -0.29 13.33
N GLU A 119 0.26 -0.16 13.10
CA GLU A 119 -0.83 -0.66 13.93
C GLU A 119 -1.88 -1.34 13.05
N SER A 120 -2.35 -2.51 13.47
CA SER A 120 -3.39 -3.23 12.75
C SER A 120 -4.73 -3.12 13.47
N VAL A 121 -5.78 -2.82 12.71
CA VAL A 121 -7.14 -2.67 13.24
C VAL A 121 -8.14 -3.45 12.39
N GLU A 122 -9.25 -3.82 13.00
CA GLU A 122 -10.39 -4.40 12.32
C GLU A 122 -11.56 -3.42 12.29
N LEU A 123 -12.05 -3.12 11.09
CA LEU A 123 -13.13 -2.20 10.84
C LEU A 123 -14.43 -2.98 10.58
N LEU A 124 -15.45 -2.74 11.40
CA LEU A 124 -16.81 -3.24 11.15
C LEU A 124 -17.58 -2.27 10.25
N ARG A 125 -18.62 -2.75 9.60
CA ARG A 125 -19.46 -1.95 8.71
C ARG A 125 -19.98 -0.68 9.40
N GLY A 126 -19.64 0.48 8.84
CA GLY A 126 -20.08 1.79 9.32
C GLY A 126 -19.53 2.19 10.69
N ALA A 127 -18.55 1.48 11.20
CA ALA A 127 -17.89 1.82 12.45
C ALA A 127 -16.87 2.95 12.24
N VAL A 128 -16.56 3.64 13.33
CA VAL A 128 -15.39 4.51 13.45
C VAL A 128 -14.43 3.81 14.41
N VAL A 129 -13.21 3.59 13.96
CA VAL A 129 -12.15 2.92 14.73
C VAL A 129 -11.03 3.91 14.99
N GLU A 130 -10.65 4.04 16.26
CA GLU A 130 -9.47 4.81 16.68
C GLU A 130 -8.25 3.88 16.71
N VAL A 131 -7.23 4.22 15.94
CA VAL A 131 -5.94 3.51 15.93
C VAL A 131 -5.14 3.95 17.16
N PRO A 132 -4.42 3.04 17.83
CA PRO A 132 -3.44 3.45 18.85
C PRO A 132 -2.49 4.52 18.31
N THR A 133 -2.06 5.44 19.19
CA THR A 133 -1.15 6.52 18.78
C THR A 133 0.16 5.93 18.24
N ILE A 134 0.50 6.29 17.02
CA ILE A 134 1.77 5.92 16.39
C ILE A 134 2.83 6.93 16.84
N TYR A 135 3.93 6.44 17.40
CA TYR A 135 5.08 7.26 17.78
C TYR A 135 6.19 7.06 16.75
N ILE A 136 6.55 8.14 16.07
CA ILE A 136 7.67 8.16 15.15
C ILE A 136 8.81 8.98 15.74
N HIS A 137 10.02 8.64 15.37
CA HIS A 137 11.22 9.35 15.79
C HIS A 137 11.81 10.10 14.59
N ASP A 138 12.31 11.29 14.82
CA ASP A 138 13.23 11.94 13.90
C ASP A 138 14.67 11.64 14.32
N GLY A 139 15.59 11.95 13.44
CA GLY A 139 17.01 11.74 13.65
C GLY A 139 17.73 11.71 12.32
N LYS A 140 19.03 11.67 12.38
CA LYS A 140 19.87 11.69 11.19
C LYS A 140 19.91 10.31 10.53
N ALA A 141 19.54 10.25 9.27
CA ALA A 141 19.81 9.08 8.47
C ALA A 141 21.32 8.97 8.22
N TYR A 142 21.98 7.96 8.83
CA TYR A 142 23.43 7.76 8.66
C TYR A 142 23.79 7.06 7.34
N GLY A 143 22.82 6.58 6.59
CA GLY A 143 23.05 5.99 5.28
C GLY A 143 23.49 7.04 4.26
N THR A 144 24.46 6.67 3.43
CA THR A 144 25.03 7.57 2.41
C THR A 144 24.98 6.97 1.01
N SER A 145 24.47 5.74 0.87
CA SER A 145 24.36 5.06 -0.41
C SER A 145 23.05 5.39 -1.11
N ILE A 146 23.03 5.18 -2.41
CA ILE A 146 21.88 5.40 -3.28
C ILE A 146 21.62 4.11 -4.06
N VAL A 147 20.37 3.69 -4.12
CA VAL A 147 19.89 2.68 -5.07
C VAL A 147 19.06 3.38 -6.12
N LYS A 148 19.36 3.15 -7.39
CA LYS A 148 18.63 3.71 -8.52
C LYS A 148 18.27 2.63 -9.53
N GLY A 149 17.25 2.92 -10.34
CA GLY A 149 16.83 2.06 -11.43
C GLY A 149 15.95 2.81 -12.42
N ARG A 150 15.35 2.08 -13.34
CA ARG A 150 14.43 2.61 -14.34
C ARG A 150 13.15 1.80 -14.39
N VAL A 151 12.06 2.48 -14.80
CA VAL A 151 10.78 1.84 -15.08
C VAL A 151 10.29 2.21 -16.47
N HIS A 152 10.07 1.19 -17.28
CA HIS A 152 9.49 1.29 -18.61
C HIS A 152 8.09 0.70 -18.59
N ALA A 153 7.14 1.33 -19.25
CA ALA A 153 5.75 0.92 -19.25
C ALA A 153 5.21 0.62 -20.65
N SER A 154 4.38 -0.41 -20.74
CA SER A 154 3.44 -0.62 -21.82
C SER A 154 2.07 -0.10 -21.41
N TYR A 155 1.52 0.85 -22.17
CA TYR A 155 0.24 1.50 -21.86
C TYR A 155 -0.91 0.80 -22.58
N TYR A 156 -1.98 0.54 -21.85
CA TYR A 156 -3.23 -0.06 -22.37
C TYR A 156 -4.43 0.81 -22.03
N HIS A 157 -5.44 0.78 -22.88
CA HIS A 157 -6.76 1.36 -22.61
C HIS A 157 -7.84 0.36 -23.03
N ASN A 158 -8.70 -0.04 -22.09
CA ASN A 158 -9.73 -1.07 -22.32
C ASN A 158 -9.16 -2.34 -23.02
N GLY A 159 -8.00 -2.83 -22.57
CA GLY A 159 -7.33 -4.00 -23.14
C GLY A 159 -6.64 -3.78 -24.49
N SER A 160 -6.66 -2.56 -25.04
CA SER A 160 -6.01 -2.21 -26.31
C SER A 160 -4.69 -1.49 -26.05
N TRP A 161 -3.59 -2.00 -26.62
CA TRP A 161 -2.27 -1.38 -26.53
C TRP A 161 -2.26 0.04 -27.14
N GLN A 162 -1.71 1.00 -26.41
CA GLN A 162 -1.64 2.40 -26.78
C GLN A 162 -0.23 2.87 -27.12
N GLY A 163 0.78 2.18 -26.64
CA GLY A 163 2.18 2.55 -26.82
C GLY A 163 3.03 2.11 -25.66
N GLU A 164 4.29 2.53 -25.68
CA GLU A 164 5.27 2.26 -24.62
C GLU A 164 6.13 3.48 -24.36
N GLY A 165 6.75 3.56 -23.19
CA GLY A 165 7.64 4.65 -22.80
C GLY A 165 8.01 4.60 -21.32
N TRP A 166 8.71 5.64 -20.86
CA TRP A 166 9.04 5.73 -19.44
C TRP A 166 7.79 5.93 -18.59
N ALA A 167 7.72 5.20 -17.48
CA ALA A 167 6.58 5.23 -16.54
C ALA A 167 6.65 6.48 -15.64
N CYS A 168 6.61 7.69 -16.23
CA CYS A 168 6.69 8.94 -15.49
C CYS A 168 5.62 9.03 -14.40
N GLU A 169 6.01 9.51 -13.19
CA GLU A 169 5.15 9.60 -12.00
C GLU A 169 4.68 8.24 -11.42
N HIS A 170 5.08 7.12 -12.02
CA HIS A 170 4.80 5.81 -11.46
C HIS A 170 5.53 5.61 -10.14
N ARG A 171 4.90 4.93 -9.17
CA ARG A 171 5.43 4.79 -7.83
C ARG A 171 6.28 3.52 -7.69
N VAL A 172 7.44 3.67 -7.08
CA VAL A 172 8.39 2.59 -6.78
C VAL A 172 8.63 2.57 -5.28
N TYR A 173 8.71 1.39 -4.71
CA TYR A 173 8.85 1.15 -3.28
C TYR A 173 10.17 0.46 -2.99
N ILE A 174 10.67 0.64 -1.76
CA ILE A 174 11.81 -0.11 -1.23
C ILE A 174 11.52 -0.64 0.16
N ARG A 175 11.90 -1.88 0.41
CA ARG A 175 11.86 -2.51 1.74
C ARG A 175 13.17 -3.24 2.02
N LYS A 176 13.44 -3.56 3.27
CA LYS A 176 14.48 -4.53 3.59
C LYS A 176 14.05 -5.91 3.16
N LEU A 177 14.99 -6.68 2.64
CA LEU A 177 14.72 -8.06 2.21
C LEU A 177 14.18 -8.88 3.38
N GLY A 178 12.98 -9.45 3.18
CA GLY A 178 12.27 -10.25 4.19
C GLY A 178 11.34 -9.47 5.11
N GLU A 179 11.19 -8.16 4.94
CA GLU A 179 10.17 -7.38 5.62
C GLU A 179 8.89 -7.24 4.76
N ASP A 180 7.74 -7.13 5.41
CA ASP A 180 6.44 -7.07 4.73
C ASP A 180 6.12 -5.66 4.19
N LEU A 181 6.56 -4.61 4.88
CA LEU A 181 6.20 -3.23 4.56
C LEU A 181 7.38 -2.45 3.98
N PRO A 182 7.14 -1.60 2.95
CA PRO A 182 8.15 -0.67 2.49
C PRO A 182 8.46 0.36 3.58
N PHE A 183 9.69 0.82 3.63
CA PHE A 183 10.11 1.91 4.52
C PHE A 183 10.32 3.23 3.78
N ASP A 184 10.31 3.21 2.44
CA ASP A 184 10.40 4.41 1.60
C ASP A 184 9.73 4.17 0.25
N ASP A 185 9.30 5.23 -0.41
CA ASP A 185 8.80 5.20 -1.77
C ASP A 185 9.25 6.45 -2.55
N THR A 186 9.22 6.35 -3.87
CA THR A 186 9.59 7.44 -4.76
C THR A 186 8.80 7.37 -6.07
N ARG A 187 8.88 8.41 -6.87
CA ARG A 187 8.27 8.45 -8.21
C ARG A 187 9.32 8.45 -9.31
N VAL A 188 8.95 7.82 -10.41
CA VAL A 188 9.76 7.77 -11.63
C VAL A 188 9.81 9.14 -12.29
N GLY A 189 10.99 9.60 -12.62
CA GLY A 189 11.20 10.85 -13.34
C GLY A 189 10.85 10.78 -14.83
N PRO A 190 10.88 11.91 -15.54
CA PRO A 190 10.55 11.98 -16.98
C PRO A 190 11.49 11.17 -17.87
N ASP A 191 12.69 10.88 -17.40
CA ASP A 191 13.74 10.08 -18.06
C ASP A 191 13.70 8.60 -17.69
N GLY A 192 12.66 8.20 -16.94
CA GLY A 192 12.43 6.84 -16.48
C GLY A 192 13.20 6.45 -15.23
N TYR A 193 14.04 7.31 -14.69
CA TYR A 193 14.81 7.01 -13.49
C TYR A 193 14.02 7.26 -12.20
N PHE A 194 14.33 6.43 -11.22
CA PHE A 194 14.00 6.63 -9.81
C PHE A 194 15.26 6.44 -8.94
N GLY A 195 15.21 6.87 -7.67
CA GLY A 195 16.32 6.66 -6.74
C GLY A 195 15.91 6.80 -5.30
N PHE A 196 16.44 5.88 -4.48
CA PHE A 196 16.35 5.89 -3.02
C PHE A 196 17.69 6.32 -2.45
N GLN A 197 17.66 7.33 -1.60
CA GLN A 197 18.86 7.93 -1.01
C GLN A 197 18.99 7.58 0.48
N LYS A 198 20.16 7.88 1.06
CA LYS A 198 20.44 7.70 2.49
C LYS A 198 20.30 6.24 2.96
N LEU A 199 20.63 5.30 2.10
CA LEU A 199 20.61 3.88 2.43
C LEU A 199 21.90 3.48 3.15
N GLN A 200 21.73 2.61 4.16
CA GLN A 200 22.85 1.93 4.83
C GLN A 200 23.23 0.66 4.06
N PRO A 201 24.42 0.10 4.28
CA PRO A 201 24.73 -1.25 3.81
C PRO A 201 23.68 -2.26 4.31
N GLY A 202 23.26 -3.16 3.41
CA GLY A 202 22.25 -4.18 3.70
C GLY A 202 21.58 -4.71 2.44
N GLU A 203 20.69 -5.69 2.63
CA GLU A 203 19.92 -6.31 1.56
C GLU A 203 18.56 -5.63 1.43
N TYR A 204 18.22 -5.24 0.22
CA TYR A 204 16.99 -4.53 -0.09
C TYR A 204 16.20 -5.21 -1.19
N GLU A 205 14.91 -4.99 -1.19
CA GLU A 205 13.99 -5.35 -2.25
C GLU A 205 13.28 -4.09 -2.74
N VAL A 206 13.44 -3.82 -4.03
CA VAL A 206 12.78 -2.72 -4.74
C VAL A 206 11.63 -3.32 -5.54
N PHE A 207 10.47 -2.70 -5.51
CA PHE A 207 9.32 -3.21 -6.22
C PHE A 207 8.38 -2.10 -6.70
N THR A 208 7.57 -2.45 -7.68
CA THR A 208 6.58 -1.54 -8.26
C THR A 208 5.36 -2.30 -8.74
N ALA A 209 4.22 -1.64 -8.78
CA ALA A 209 2.99 -2.23 -9.28
C ALA A 209 2.99 -2.33 -10.81
N SER A 210 2.37 -3.38 -11.33
CA SER A 210 2.06 -3.55 -12.75
C SER A 210 0.60 -3.99 -12.87
N ASP A 211 -0.18 -3.30 -13.68
CA ASP A 211 -1.57 -3.68 -13.89
C ASP A 211 -1.68 -5.01 -14.63
N ASP A 212 -2.65 -5.84 -14.25
CA ASP A 212 -3.04 -7.01 -15.03
C ASP A 212 -4.23 -6.63 -15.93
N ILE A 213 -4.02 -6.73 -17.25
CA ILE A 213 -5.06 -6.44 -18.25
C ILE A 213 -6.28 -7.38 -18.14
N SER A 214 -6.17 -8.50 -17.44
CA SER A 214 -7.22 -9.53 -17.36
C SER A 214 -8.02 -9.51 -16.05
N THR A 215 -7.43 -9.06 -14.94
CA THR A 215 -8.00 -9.24 -13.60
C THR A 215 -8.33 -7.95 -12.86
N GLU A 216 -7.90 -6.78 -13.34
CA GLU A 216 -7.98 -5.48 -12.65
C GLU A 216 -7.29 -5.48 -11.25
N ILE A 217 -6.55 -6.54 -10.93
CA ILE A 217 -5.74 -6.63 -9.70
C ILE A 217 -4.30 -6.36 -10.11
N PRO A 218 -3.63 -5.36 -9.54
CA PRO A 218 -2.22 -5.11 -9.84
C PRO A 218 -1.36 -6.29 -9.37
N ASP A 219 -0.39 -6.64 -10.17
CA ASP A 219 0.71 -7.53 -9.81
C ASP A 219 1.93 -6.69 -9.41
N PHE A 220 2.94 -7.32 -8.81
CA PHE A 220 4.16 -6.64 -8.41
C PHE A 220 5.37 -7.23 -9.07
N VAL A 221 6.25 -6.35 -9.53
CA VAL A 221 7.56 -6.72 -10.04
C VAL A 221 8.61 -6.36 -9.00
N PHE A 222 9.44 -7.33 -8.63
CA PHE A 222 10.43 -7.21 -7.56
C PHE A 222 11.84 -7.39 -8.09
N GLN A 223 12.79 -6.65 -7.53
CA GLN A 223 14.23 -6.85 -7.72
C GLN A 223 14.94 -6.68 -6.39
N SER A 224 15.81 -7.63 -6.05
CA SER A 224 16.67 -7.53 -4.87
C SER A 224 18.00 -6.87 -5.22
N ILE A 225 18.55 -6.12 -4.28
CA ILE A 225 19.85 -5.46 -4.44
C ILE A 225 20.61 -5.43 -3.11
N SER A 226 21.89 -5.78 -3.15
CA SER A 226 22.80 -5.65 -2.02
C SER A 226 23.51 -4.30 -2.07
N VAL A 227 23.47 -3.57 -0.96
CA VAL A 227 24.28 -2.39 -0.71
C VAL A 227 25.43 -2.81 0.18
N ASP A 228 26.59 -3.12 -0.40
CA ASP A 228 27.72 -3.70 0.32
C ASP A 228 28.53 -2.66 1.10
N GLU A 229 28.63 -1.44 0.56
CA GLU A 229 29.46 -0.37 1.12
C GLU A 229 28.69 0.96 1.19
N ALA A 230 29.00 1.76 2.21
CA ALA A 230 28.46 3.09 2.37
C ALA A 230 29.05 4.07 1.33
N GLY A 231 28.24 5.06 0.91
CA GLY A 231 28.70 6.14 0.04
C GLY A 231 28.76 5.81 -1.45
N HIS A 232 28.18 4.69 -1.89
CA HIS A 232 28.17 4.26 -3.27
C HIS A 232 26.78 4.39 -3.91
N ILE A 233 26.78 4.47 -5.24
CA ILE A 233 25.58 4.42 -6.06
C ILE A 233 25.46 3.01 -6.63
N TYR A 234 24.38 2.34 -6.31
CA TYR A 234 24.01 1.02 -6.81
C TYR A 234 22.91 1.18 -7.85
N GLU A 235 23.04 0.54 -8.99
CA GLU A 235 22.04 0.55 -10.04
C GLU A 235 21.49 -0.87 -10.21
N LEU A 236 20.17 -1.00 -10.28
CA LEU A 236 19.52 -2.27 -10.59
C LEU A 236 20.01 -2.78 -11.94
N GLU A 237 20.26 -4.08 -12.06
CA GLU A 237 20.81 -4.70 -13.28
C GLU A 237 19.85 -4.58 -14.46
N GLU A 238 18.54 -4.70 -14.18
CA GLU A 238 17.48 -4.62 -15.18
C GLU A 238 16.53 -3.45 -14.88
N GLN A 239 15.91 -2.90 -15.91
CA GLN A 239 14.80 -1.98 -15.72
C GLN A 239 13.53 -2.76 -15.37
N PHE A 240 12.63 -2.14 -14.63
CA PHE A 240 11.28 -2.67 -14.44
C PHE A 240 10.50 -2.52 -15.74
N GLU A 241 9.80 -3.59 -16.13
CA GLU A 241 8.81 -3.59 -17.21
C GLU A 241 7.43 -3.73 -16.59
N VAL A 242 6.59 -2.70 -16.75
CA VAL A 242 5.25 -2.67 -16.16
C VAL A 242 4.16 -2.44 -17.19
N ILE A 243 2.95 -2.84 -16.88
CA ILE A 243 1.73 -2.52 -17.62
C ILE A 243 0.99 -1.41 -16.87
N ILE A 244 0.52 -0.39 -17.58
CA ILE A 244 -0.28 0.69 -17.03
C ILE A 244 -1.58 0.80 -17.84
N ASN A 245 -2.73 0.65 -17.18
CA ASN A 245 -4.04 0.91 -17.75
C ASN A 245 -4.38 2.40 -17.59
N VAL A 246 -4.65 3.08 -18.70
CA VAL A 246 -4.94 4.52 -18.76
C VAL A 246 -6.38 4.82 -19.17
#